data_def2573721fa5b0c9668d8a60e7dc8ae
#
_entry.id   def2573721fa5b0c9668d8a60e7dc8ae
#
_cell.length_a   1.000
_cell.length_b   1.000
_cell.length_c   1.000
_cell.angle_alpha   90.00
_cell.angle_beta   90.00
_cell.angle_gamma   90.00
#
_symmetry.space_group_name_H-M   'P 1'
#
loop_
_entity.id
_entity.type
_entity.pdbx_description
1 polymer ?
#
loop_
_entity_poly.entity_id
_entity_poly.type
_entity_poly.pdbx_seq_one_letter_code
_entity_poly.pdbx_strand_id
1 'polypeptide(L)'
;HCHSGCHTIHDVRISSFTDSCEARGHHAEARPISCQWEEPTAEDCEKLGVAPDGRVLELCRLRLCDGDPVMLEVNRFPEEYAFLADEPVEGSLYEFLRAHGVIPSSAIHDISMGHATPFVSKHLHTEVGDALLVLDELVLNQHGEPLHLSRQWIRGDKYTFRI
;
A
#
# COMPACT_ATOMS: atom_id res chain seq x y z
N HIS A 1 -23.17 2.18 -4.82
CA HIS A 1 -22.83 0.80 -5.00
C HIS A 1 -21.33 0.60 -5.08
N CYS A 2 -20.81 -0.25 -4.24
CA CYS A 2 -19.41 -0.52 -4.20
C CYS A 2 -19.05 -1.65 -5.17
N HIS A 3 -18.11 -1.38 -6.04
CA HIS A 3 -17.64 -2.40 -6.96
C HIS A 3 -16.36 -3.01 -6.39
N SER A 4 -16.46 -4.27 -6.03
CA SER A 4 -15.29 -5.02 -5.60
C SER A 4 -14.66 -5.68 -6.79
N GLY A 5 -13.43 -5.29 -7.09
CA GLY A 5 -12.63 -6.01 -8.06
C GLY A 5 -11.79 -7.04 -7.32
N CYS A 6 -12.12 -8.29 -7.49
CA CYS A 6 -11.32 -9.37 -6.92
C CYS A 6 -10.45 -9.94 -8.01
N HIS A 7 -9.17 -9.65 -7.94
CA HIS A 7 -8.18 -10.20 -8.84
C HIS A 7 -7.20 -11.05 -8.04
N THR A 8 -7.19 -12.34 -8.34
CA THR A 8 -6.18 -13.22 -7.77
C THR A 8 -5.13 -13.43 -8.84
N ILE A 9 -3.93 -13.01 -8.53
CA ILE A 9 -2.80 -13.14 -9.45
C ILE A 9 -2.04 -14.40 -9.06
N HIS A 10 -2.16 -15.42 -9.91
CA HIS A 10 -1.42 -16.67 -9.75
C HIS A 10 -0.28 -16.67 -10.77
N ASP A 11 0.84 -17.24 -10.40
CA ASP A 11 1.96 -17.48 -11.30
C ASP A 11 2.54 -16.22 -11.96
N VAL A 12 2.04 -15.03 -11.58
CA VAL A 12 2.49 -13.76 -12.10
C VAL A 12 2.88 -12.88 -10.94
N ARG A 13 3.99 -12.21 -11.09
CA ARG A 13 4.44 -11.26 -10.09
C ARG A 13 3.47 -10.08 -10.00
N ILE A 14 3.05 -9.74 -8.78
CA ILE A 14 2.26 -8.53 -8.53
C ILE A 14 3.12 -7.32 -8.85
N SER A 15 2.63 -6.45 -9.73
CA SER A 15 3.34 -5.22 -10.08
C SER A 15 3.23 -4.22 -8.94
N SER A 16 4.36 -3.65 -8.57
CA SER A 16 4.41 -2.57 -7.58
C SER A 16 4.20 -1.23 -8.27
N PHE A 17 3.98 -0.18 -7.46
CA PHE A 17 3.95 1.19 -7.97
C PHE A 17 5.26 1.51 -8.72
N THR A 18 6.41 1.09 -8.14
CA THR A 18 7.72 1.30 -8.75
C THR A 18 7.77 0.72 -10.15
N ASP A 19 7.34 -0.55 -10.29
CA ASP A 19 7.33 -1.21 -11.59
C ASP A 19 6.45 -0.46 -12.59
N SER A 20 5.26 -0.04 -12.17
CA SER A 20 4.31 0.66 -13.04
C SER A 20 4.83 2.01 -13.50
N CYS A 21 5.45 2.76 -12.61
CA CYS A 21 6.00 4.08 -12.89
C CYS A 21 7.19 3.96 -13.86
N GLU A 22 8.11 3.03 -13.56
CA GLU A 22 9.33 2.85 -14.36
C GLU A 22 9.04 2.25 -15.73
N ALA A 23 8.02 1.42 -15.85
CA ALA A 23 7.61 0.87 -17.13
C ALA A 23 7.14 1.95 -18.12
N ARG A 24 6.77 3.13 -17.62
CA ARG A 24 6.38 4.28 -18.42
C ARG A 24 7.53 5.24 -18.70
N GLY A 25 8.75 4.88 -18.31
CA GLY A 25 9.91 5.71 -18.49
C GLY A 25 10.08 6.81 -17.44
N HIS A 26 9.35 6.72 -16.31
CA HIS A 26 9.41 7.70 -15.24
C HIS A 26 10.26 7.19 -14.08
N HIS A 27 10.74 8.11 -13.26
CA HIS A 27 11.51 7.77 -12.07
C HIS A 27 10.58 7.66 -10.86
N ALA A 28 10.52 6.47 -10.27
CA ALA A 28 9.73 6.20 -9.09
C ALA A 28 10.55 6.46 -7.83
N GLU A 29 9.92 7.09 -6.85
CA GLU A 29 10.53 7.41 -5.58
C GLU A 29 9.55 7.12 -4.46
N ALA A 30 10.06 6.70 -3.30
CA ALA A 30 9.26 6.51 -2.09
C ALA A 30 9.87 7.35 -0.98
N ARG A 31 9.02 8.14 -0.33
CA ARG A 31 9.44 8.95 0.81
C ARG A 31 8.73 8.42 2.04
N PRO A 32 9.46 7.79 2.98
CA PRO A 32 8.85 7.32 4.22
C PRO A 32 8.30 8.50 5.03
N ILE A 33 7.07 8.37 5.53
CA ILE A 33 6.44 9.37 6.38
C ILE A 33 6.48 8.90 7.82
N SER A 34 6.06 7.67 8.08
CA SER A 34 6.06 7.11 9.42
C SER A 34 6.09 5.58 9.38
N CYS A 35 6.63 5.01 10.42
CA CYS A 35 6.62 3.57 10.64
C CYS A 35 6.48 3.37 12.14
N GLN A 36 5.34 2.86 12.58
CA GLN A 36 5.05 2.77 14.00
C GLN A 36 4.14 1.59 14.32
N TRP A 37 4.26 1.10 15.56
CA TRP A 37 3.40 0.05 16.06
C TRP A 37 2.07 0.65 16.49
N GLU A 38 0.99 -0.04 16.14
CA GLU A 38 -0.37 0.39 16.45
C GLU A 38 -1.17 -0.76 17.03
N GLU A 39 -2.23 -0.43 17.75
CA GLU A 39 -3.21 -1.42 18.18
C GLU A 39 -3.98 -1.93 16.95
N PRO A 40 -4.30 -3.23 16.89
CA PRO A 40 -5.05 -3.76 15.76
C PRO A 40 -6.47 -3.20 15.73
N THR A 41 -6.94 -2.89 14.54
CA THR A 41 -8.35 -2.59 14.31
C THR A 41 -9.13 -3.89 14.18
N ALA A 42 -10.46 -3.81 14.18
CA ALA A 42 -11.29 -4.99 13.90
C ALA A 42 -10.97 -5.59 12.53
N GLU A 43 -10.71 -4.74 11.54
CA GLU A 43 -10.33 -5.18 10.20
C GLU A 43 -8.98 -5.90 10.20
N ASP A 44 -8.01 -5.39 10.94
CA ASP A 44 -6.71 -6.06 11.07
C ASP A 44 -6.87 -7.46 11.66
N CYS A 45 -7.68 -7.61 12.68
CA CYS A 45 -7.93 -8.91 13.30
C CYS A 45 -8.61 -9.87 12.33
N GLU A 46 -9.61 -9.37 11.61
CA GLU A 46 -10.37 -10.19 10.67
C GLU A 46 -9.54 -10.60 9.46
N LYS A 47 -8.85 -9.66 8.84
CA LYS A 47 -8.18 -9.89 7.57
C LYS A 47 -6.74 -10.34 7.69
N LEU A 48 -6.04 -9.90 8.72
CA LEU A 48 -4.65 -10.28 8.93
C LEU A 48 -4.48 -11.42 9.94
N GLY A 49 -5.54 -11.76 10.66
CA GLY A 49 -5.47 -12.81 11.66
C GLY A 49 -4.69 -12.40 12.91
N VAL A 50 -4.55 -11.10 13.16
CA VAL A 50 -3.84 -10.59 14.32
C VAL A 50 -4.74 -10.70 15.56
N ALA A 51 -4.15 -11.08 16.70
CA ALA A 51 -4.89 -11.16 17.95
C ALA A 51 -5.30 -9.75 18.42
N PRO A 52 -6.48 -9.59 19.05
CA PRO A 52 -6.93 -8.28 19.51
C PRO A 52 -5.98 -7.60 20.52
N ASP A 53 -5.21 -8.38 21.26
CA ASP A 53 -4.20 -7.87 22.19
C ASP A 53 -2.80 -7.81 21.59
N GLY A 54 -2.69 -8.09 20.29
CA GLY A 54 -1.43 -8.01 19.56
C GLY A 54 -1.14 -6.58 19.09
N ARG A 55 -0.33 -6.48 18.06
CA ARG A 55 0.00 -5.19 17.45
C ARG A 55 0.23 -5.35 15.96
N VAL A 56 0.08 -4.25 15.24
CA VAL A 56 0.38 -4.20 13.81
C VAL A 56 1.40 -3.10 13.57
N LEU A 57 2.21 -3.29 12.53
CA LEU A 57 3.16 -2.27 12.10
C LEU A 57 2.51 -1.45 11.00
N GLU A 58 2.36 -0.14 11.23
CA GLU A 58 1.82 0.76 10.22
C GLU A 58 2.95 1.51 9.54
N LEU A 59 3.07 1.30 8.25
CA LEU A 59 4.07 1.94 7.40
C LEU A 59 3.36 2.87 6.44
N CYS A 60 3.61 4.17 6.59
CA CYS A 60 3.04 5.20 5.73
C CYS A 60 4.13 5.77 4.83
N ARG A 61 3.88 5.80 3.52
CA ARG A 61 4.85 6.29 2.55
C ARG A 61 4.18 7.15 1.50
N LEU A 62 4.89 8.19 1.06
CA LEU A 62 4.49 9.00 -0.08
C LEU A 62 5.21 8.47 -1.31
N ARG A 63 4.45 8.21 -2.37
CA ARG A 63 5.02 7.72 -3.63
C ARG A 63 5.02 8.85 -4.65
N LEU A 64 6.18 9.05 -5.25
CA LEU A 64 6.39 10.11 -6.22
C LEU A 64 6.78 9.51 -7.56
N CYS A 65 6.37 10.18 -8.63
CA CYS A 65 6.75 9.83 -9.99
C CYS A 65 7.34 11.08 -10.61
N ASP A 66 8.62 11.06 -10.97
CA ASP A 66 9.37 12.22 -11.46
C ASP A 66 9.28 13.42 -10.49
N GLY A 67 9.32 13.15 -9.19
CA GLY A 67 9.26 14.17 -8.16
C GLY A 67 7.86 14.67 -7.81
N ASP A 68 6.83 14.27 -8.54
CA ASP A 68 5.44 14.66 -8.24
C ASP A 68 4.80 13.65 -7.30
N PRO A 69 4.18 14.10 -6.21
CA PRO A 69 3.40 13.20 -5.35
C PRO A 69 2.20 12.65 -6.13
N VAL A 70 2.09 11.33 -6.15
CA VAL A 70 1.04 10.65 -6.91
C VAL A 70 0.16 9.81 -6.00
N MET A 71 0.75 9.22 -4.98
CA MET A 71 0.06 8.26 -4.13
C MET A 71 0.55 8.38 -2.69
N LEU A 72 -0.39 8.33 -1.77
CA LEU A 72 -0.10 8.17 -0.35
C LEU A 72 -0.55 6.79 0.05
N GLU A 73 0.34 5.98 0.60
CA GLU A 73 -0.01 4.62 0.99
C GLU A 73 0.19 4.40 2.49
N VAL A 74 -0.77 3.68 3.07
CA VAL A 74 -0.70 3.24 4.45
C VAL A 74 -0.79 1.72 4.42
N ASN A 75 0.26 1.06 4.89
CA ASN A 75 0.36 -0.39 4.91
C ASN A 75 0.36 -0.87 6.35
N ARG A 76 -0.38 -1.94 6.62
CA ARG A 76 -0.47 -2.51 7.96
C ARG A 76 -0.06 -3.97 7.91
N PHE A 77 0.96 -4.31 8.69
CA PHE A 77 1.60 -5.63 8.66
C PHE A 77 1.42 -6.36 9.99
N PRO A 78 1.20 -7.68 9.96
CA PRO A 78 1.30 -8.48 11.18
C PRO A 78 2.69 -8.40 11.81
N GLU A 79 2.78 -8.72 13.08
CA GLU A 79 4.02 -8.60 13.85
C GLU A 79 5.17 -9.45 13.29
N GLU A 80 4.87 -10.53 12.57
CA GLU A 80 5.91 -11.38 11.97
C GLU A 80 6.78 -10.63 10.95
N TYR A 81 6.32 -9.48 10.46
CA TYR A 81 7.08 -8.66 9.53
C TYR A 81 7.76 -7.47 10.23
N ALA A 82 8.09 -7.65 11.51
CA ALA A 82 8.70 -6.61 12.33
C ALA A 82 10.03 -6.07 11.78
N PHE A 83 10.71 -6.84 10.95
CA PHE A 83 11.96 -6.39 10.31
C PHE A 83 11.79 -5.12 9.49
N LEU A 84 10.57 -4.83 9.06
CA LEU A 84 10.27 -3.59 8.32
C LEU A 84 10.48 -2.33 9.16
N ALA A 85 10.52 -2.46 10.48
CA ALA A 85 10.76 -1.35 11.40
C ALA A 85 12.25 -1.07 11.63
N ASP A 86 13.13 -1.96 11.16
CA ASP A 86 14.56 -1.87 11.48
C ASP A 86 15.28 -0.80 10.67
N GLU A 87 14.78 -0.48 9.48
CA GLU A 87 15.38 0.55 8.63
C GLU A 87 14.31 1.17 7.71
N PRO A 88 14.50 2.41 7.26
CA PRO A 88 13.54 3.04 6.35
C PRO A 88 13.43 2.28 5.02
N VAL A 89 12.21 2.09 4.55
CA VAL A 89 11.95 1.45 3.25
C VAL A 89 11.79 2.55 2.22
N GLU A 90 12.88 2.92 1.58
CA GLU A 90 12.93 4.06 0.65
C GLU A 90 12.69 3.69 -0.81
N GLY A 91 12.89 2.45 -1.17
CA GLY A 91 12.70 1.99 -2.54
C GLY A 91 11.39 1.22 -2.70
N SER A 92 11.41 0.24 -3.56
CA SER A 92 10.28 -0.64 -3.76
C SER A 92 10.05 -1.49 -2.51
N LEU A 93 8.85 -1.37 -1.93
CA LEU A 93 8.47 -2.19 -0.79
C LEU A 93 8.52 -3.67 -1.14
N TYR A 94 8.08 -4.03 -2.34
CA TYR A 94 8.05 -5.43 -2.74
C TYR A 94 9.45 -6.01 -2.97
N GLU A 95 10.38 -5.21 -3.47
CA GLU A 95 11.76 -5.66 -3.58
C GLU A 95 12.38 -5.87 -2.20
N PHE A 96 12.07 -4.97 -1.27
CA PHE A 96 12.53 -5.10 0.11
C PHE A 96 12.00 -6.38 0.74
N LEU A 97 10.72 -6.67 0.56
CA LEU A 97 10.11 -7.90 1.07
C LEU A 97 10.74 -9.14 0.43
N ARG A 98 10.95 -9.13 -0.88
CA ARG A 98 11.56 -10.27 -1.59
C ARG A 98 12.98 -10.54 -1.11
N ALA A 99 13.73 -9.48 -0.80
CA ALA A 99 15.08 -9.62 -0.27
C ALA A 99 15.07 -10.33 1.09
N HIS A 100 13.96 -10.29 1.81
CA HIS A 100 13.79 -11.00 3.09
C HIS A 100 13.02 -12.32 2.93
N GLY A 101 12.88 -12.80 1.70
CA GLY A 101 12.21 -14.08 1.43
C GLY A 101 10.69 -14.02 1.48
N VAL A 102 10.11 -12.83 1.47
CA VAL A 102 8.67 -12.64 1.51
C VAL A 102 8.19 -12.22 0.12
N ILE A 103 7.34 -13.03 -0.49
CA ILE A 103 6.92 -12.83 -1.87
C ILE A 103 5.43 -12.50 -1.92
N PRO A 104 5.06 -11.26 -2.25
CA PRO A 104 3.65 -10.93 -2.52
C PRO A 104 3.19 -11.74 -3.73
N SER A 105 2.12 -12.50 -3.58
CA SER A 105 1.71 -13.47 -4.60
C SER A 105 0.30 -13.29 -5.13
N SER A 106 -0.61 -12.75 -4.31
CA SER A 106 -1.97 -12.49 -4.75
C SER A 106 -2.55 -11.33 -3.97
N ALA A 107 -3.56 -10.70 -4.54
CA ALA A 107 -4.21 -9.57 -3.91
C ALA A 107 -5.71 -9.59 -4.18
N ILE A 108 -6.47 -9.18 -3.18
CA ILE A 108 -7.89 -8.89 -3.29
C ILE A 108 -8.01 -7.39 -3.07
N HIS A 109 -8.61 -6.68 -4.01
CA HIS A 109 -8.67 -5.23 -3.88
C HIS A 109 -10.03 -4.66 -4.26
N ASP A 110 -10.34 -3.53 -3.64
CA ASP A 110 -11.51 -2.73 -3.91
C ASP A 110 -11.06 -1.34 -4.33
N ILE A 111 -11.66 -0.82 -5.39
CA ILE A 111 -11.39 0.54 -5.86
C ILE A 111 -12.65 1.37 -5.61
N SER A 112 -12.47 2.52 -4.99
CA SER A 112 -13.58 3.43 -4.71
C SER A 112 -13.11 4.88 -4.90
N MET A 113 -14.06 5.80 -4.75
CA MET A 113 -13.75 7.23 -4.74
C MET A 113 -13.80 7.71 -3.31
N GLY A 114 -12.83 8.50 -2.93
CA GLY A 114 -12.79 9.15 -1.63
C GLY A 114 -12.47 10.63 -1.80
N HIS A 115 -12.31 11.31 -0.70
CA HIS A 115 -12.03 12.74 -0.68
C HIS A 115 -10.80 13.01 0.17
N ALA A 116 -9.97 13.94 -0.26
CA ALA A 116 -8.75 14.29 0.45
C ALA A 116 -9.07 14.87 1.84
N THR A 117 -8.54 14.21 2.86
CA THR A 117 -8.54 14.76 4.23
C THR A 117 -7.40 15.78 4.34
N PRO A 118 -7.34 16.58 5.41
CA PRO A 118 -6.20 17.50 5.58
C PRO A 118 -4.85 16.80 5.54
N PHE A 119 -4.72 15.63 6.13
CA PHE A 119 -3.47 14.87 6.10
C PHE A 119 -3.11 14.44 4.68
N VAL A 120 -4.08 13.87 3.96
CA VAL A 120 -3.86 13.39 2.59
C VAL A 120 -3.56 14.57 1.65
N SER A 121 -4.32 15.67 1.76
CA SER A 121 -4.12 16.82 0.88
C SER A 121 -2.76 17.48 1.09
N LYS A 122 -2.28 17.52 2.33
CA LYS A 122 -0.96 18.07 2.64
C LYS A 122 0.14 17.30 1.91
N HIS A 123 0.06 15.97 1.90
CA HIS A 123 1.11 15.15 1.29
C HIS A 123 0.97 15.04 -0.22
N LEU A 124 -0.25 15.00 -0.74
CA LEU A 124 -0.47 14.87 -2.18
C LEU A 124 -0.54 16.20 -2.93
N HIS A 125 -0.44 17.33 -2.22
CA HIS A 125 -0.55 18.66 -2.82
C HIS A 125 -1.89 18.85 -3.55
N THR A 126 -2.96 18.44 -2.88
CA THR A 126 -4.33 18.64 -3.35
C THR A 126 -5.07 19.54 -2.38
N GLU A 127 -6.30 19.92 -2.73
CA GLU A 127 -7.17 20.65 -1.81
C GLU A 127 -7.94 19.67 -0.93
N VAL A 128 -8.23 20.07 0.31
CA VAL A 128 -9.10 19.29 1.17
C VAL A 128 -10.46 19.11 0.50
N GLY A 129 -10.95 17.87 0.45
CA GLY A 129 -12.20 17.56 -0.21
C GLY A 129 -12.09 17.15 -1.67
N ASP A 130 -10.90 17.30 -2.29
CA ASP A 130 -10.70 16.85 -3.66
C ASP A 130 -10.97 15.35 -3.79
N ALA A 131 -11.57 14.95 -4.92
CA ALA A 131 -11.84 13.54 -5.19
C ALA A 131 -10.54 12.81 -5.52
N LEU A 132 -10.37 11.65 -4.91
CA LEU A 132 -9.21 10.79 -5.11
C LEU A 132 -9.68 9.37 -5.35
N LEU A 133 -8.90 8.60 -6.08
CA LEU A 133 -9.10 7.15 -6.10
C LEU A 133 -8.57 6.56 -4.80
N VAL A 134 -9.33 5.63 -4.25
CA VAL A 134 -8.91 4.90 -3.06
C VAL A 134 -8.85 3.42 -3.41
N LEU A 135 -7.69 2.84 -3.21
CA LEU A 135 -7.46 1.42 -3.44
C LEU A 135 -7.21 0.77 -2.09
N ASP A 136 -8.06 -0.18 -1.74
CA ASP A 136 -7.88 -1.02 -0.55
C ASP A 136 -7.48 -2.40 -0.99
N GLU A 137 -6.41 -2.93 -0.42
CA GLU A 137 -5.90 -4.25 -0.79
C GLU A 137 -5.62 -5.11 0.42
N LEU A 138 -5.93 -6.41 0.28
CA LEU A 138 -5.36 -7.45 1.13
C LEU A 138 -4.40 -8.24 0.25
N VAL A 139 -3.13 -8.24 0.61
CA VAL A 139 -2.08 -8.94 -0.14
C VAL A 139 -1.68 -10.19 0.63
N LEU A 140 -1.55 -11.30 -0.09
CA LEU A 140 -1.13 -12.58 0.47
C LEU A 140 0.30 -12.89 0.04
N ASN A 141 1.02 -13.62 0.89
CA ASN A 141 2.39 -14.05 0.58
C ASN A 141 2.39 -15.33 -0.27
N GLN A 142 3.58 -15.88 -0.54
CA GLN A 142 3.77 -17.07 -1.37
C GLN A 142 3.12 -18.33 -0.79
N HIS A 143 2.76 -18.31 0.48
CA HIS A 143 2.09 -19.43 1.15
C HIS A 143 0.58 -19.24 1.27
N GLY A 144 0.05 -18.16 0.66
CA GLY A 144 -1.37 -17.85 0.76
C GLY A 144 -1.78 -17.22 2.08
N GLU A 145 -0.82 -16.79 2.89
CA GLU A 145 -1.08 -16.17 4.19
C GLU A 145 -1.15 -14.66 4.07
N PRO A 146 -1.93 -13.99 4.93
CA PRO A 146 -2.01 -12.53 4.89
C PRO A 146 -0.64 -11.88 5.09
N LEU A 147 -0.28 -11.02 4.15
CA LEU A 147 0.96 -10.27 4.21
C LEU A 147 0.73 -8.87 4.75
N HIS A 148 -0.16 -8.13 4.12
CA HIS A 148 -0.50 -6.79 4.61
C HIS A 148 -1.84 -6.30 4.06
N LEU A 149 -2.42 -5.34 4.79
CA LEU A 149 -3.48 -4.50 4.30
C LEU A 149 -2.86 -3.21 3.79
N SER A 150 -3.38 -2.68 2.71
CA SER A 150 -2.90 -1.45 2.12
C SER A 150 -4.08 -0.55 1.78
N ARG A 151 -3.99 0.71 2.14
CA ARG A 151 -4.91 1.73 1.63
C ARG A 151 -4.09 2.78 0.90
N GLN A 152 -4.48 3.07 -0.32
CA GLN A 152 -3.77 4.00 -1.18
C GLN A 152 -4.72 5.08 -1.63
N TRP A 153 -4.31 6.35 -1.45
CA TRP A 153 -5.01 7.50 -2.01
C TRP A 153 -4.21 7.94 -3.23
N ILE A 154 -4.87 7.92 -4.39
CA ILE A 154 -4.19 8.07 -5.67
C ILE A 154 -4.75 9.29 -6.40
N ARG A 155 -3.86 10.13 -6.90
CA ARG A 155 -4.23 11.25 -7.74
C ARG A 155 -4.46 10.74 -9.15
N GLY A 156 -5.74 10.67 -9.55
CA GLY A 156 -6.11 10.18 -10.87
C GLY A 156 -5.65 11.06 -12.01
N ASP A 157 -5.34 12.33 -11.74
CA ASP A 157 -4.79 13.26 -12.73
C ASP A 157 -3.31 13.02 -13.01
N LYS A 158 -2.62 12.29 -12.14
CA LYS A 158 -1.17 12.05 -12.26
C LYS A 158 -0.83 10.60 -12.55
N TYR A 159 -1.76 9.69 -12.33
CA TYR A 159 -1.47 8.27 -12.42
C TYR A 159 -2.67 7.50 -12.95
N THR A 160 -2.44 6.70 -13.97
CA THR A 160 -3.46 5.80 -14.50
C THR A 160 -3.24 4.42 -13.91
N PHE A 161 -4.25 3.94 -13.20
CA PHE A 161 -4.20 2.61 -12.60
C PHE A 161 -4.86 1.61 -13.53
N ARG A 162 -4.12 0.54 -13.86
CA ARG A 162 -4.62 -0.52 -14.73
C ARG A 162 -4.59 -1.83 -13.98
N ILE A 163 -5.72 -2.45 -13.91
CA ILE A 163 -5.89 -3.73 -13.24
C ILE A 163 -5.71 -4.86 -14.24
#